data_426b5951c60e5a55204b12f5953725b9
#
_entry.id   426b5951c60e5a55204b12f5953725b9
#
_cell.length_a   1.000
_cell.length_b   1.000
_cell.length_c   1.000
_cell.angle_alpha   90.00
_cell.angle_beta   90.00
_cell.angle_gamma   90.00
#
_symmetry.space_group_name_H-M   'P 1'
#
loop_
_entity.id
_entity.type
_entity.pdbx_description
1 polymer ?
#
loop_
_entity_poly.entity_id
_entity_poly.type
_entity_poly.pdbx_seq_one_letter_code
_entity_poly.pdbx_strand_id
1 'polypeptide(L)'
;MRQRGSAPSRIDSILRPLANPGRKYYLILTIAGAALGWFLLAWAWQLQYGLIVTGLADWGTSGGVPWGIYIGSFIWWVGISHGGILISAGVRLFKLRVFYPVARLAELLTIGALSIAGLFIIIDLGRPDRVVTSVLKSYVLTFQTSPLVWDLTVITLYFVLTATYMLLTLRHDIYLLRRRLPGRFAPIYQLLTNGYQPEEDEKVERMAWWLAFAVVILAPFLLHGGVIPWLFQLIGSMPGWFTAIQAPTFLSIALTSAFGSVIIVAYIFRLVYGWDELLPDKLFSRMGSVLALVGLFFLWLQLQQIMTGAFAAPVGLRTATEAKMEDPVYWTAIGLVTAAVLYLGAQTIWHGLFSVKRVVAVAIIPVLATLFEKTLFIVEGLMHPLFDIYKAVPGSYFPSWVELSSIAGAVAMIVLWFAVVSKVIPIIEAEAWHEEKEE
;
A
#
# COMPACT_ATOMS: atom_id res chain seq x y z
N MET A 1 16.53 -26.49 41.57
CA MET A 1 15.52 -25.41 41.46
C MET A 1 15.73 -24.69 40.16
N ARG A 2 14.93 -24.98 39.12
CA ARG A 2 14.90 -24.19 37.90
C ARG A 2 14.15 -22.88 38.23
N GLN A 3 14.85 -21.76 38.19
CA GLN A 3 14.23 -20.44 38.21
C GLN A 3 13.17 -20.42 37.08
N ARG A 4 11.90 -20.34 37.44
CA ARG A 4 10.84 -19.94 36.52
C ARG A 4 11.18 -18.52 36.06
N GLY A 5 11.69 -18.39 34.84
CA GLY A 5 11.91 -17.09 34.24
C GLY A 5 10.59 -16.29 34.29
N SER A 6 10.64 -15.13 34.91
CA SER A 6 9.54 -14.16 34.84
C SER A 6 9.20 -13.92 33.36
N ALA A 7 7.92 -13.88 33.05
CA ALA A 7 7.48 -13.52 31.71
C ALA A 7 8.20 -12.21 31.27
N PRO A 8 8.70 -12.13 30.04
CA PRO A 8 9.39 -10.94 29.56
C PRO A 8 8.46 -9.73 29.73
N SER A 9 9.01 -8.63 30.20
CA SER A 9 8.20 -7.40 30.32
C SER A 9 7.72 -7.01 28.92
N ARG A 10 6.59 -6.35 28.83
CA ARG A 10 5.99 -5.89 27.56
C ARG A 10 6.98 -5.04 26.75
N ILE A 11 7.76 -4.20 27.41
CA ILE A 11 8.83 -3.41 26.79
C ILE A 11 9.92 -4.33 26.19
N ASP A 12 10.29 -5.42 26.87
CA ASP A 12 11.27 -6.38 26.34
C ASP A 12 10.73 -7.07 25.08
N SER A 13 9.43 -7.31 25.01
CA SER A 13 8.77 -7.84 23.81
C SER A 13 8.80 -6.84 22.65
N ILE A 14 8.53 -5.56 22.89
CA ILE A 14 8.62 -4.48 21.88
C ILE A 14 10.07 -4.35 21.36
N LEU A 15 11.06 -4.45 22.23
CA LEU A 15 12.47 -4.32 21.89
C LEU A 15 13.09 -5.61 21.30
N ARG A 16 12.37 -6.72 21.30
CA ARG A 16 12.86 -8.01 20.80
C ARG A 16 13.39 -7.96 19.36
N PRO A 17 12.75 -7.27 18.39
CA PRO A 17 13.30 -7.13 17.05
C PRO A 17 14.66 -6.46 16.99
N LEU A 18 14.91 -5.48 17.87
CA LEU A 18 16.16 -4.72 17.93
C LEU A 18 17.35 -5.58 18.46
N ALA A 19 17.07 -6.54 19.37
CA ALA A 19 18.12 -7.30 20.06
C ALA A 19 18.51 -8.59 19.32
N ASN A 20 17.57 -9.45 18.98
CA ASN A 20 17.85 -10.80 18.48
C ASN A 20 17.05 -11.19 17.24
N PRO A 21 17.69 -11.25 16.05
CA PRO A 21 17.08 -11.85 14.89
C PRO A 21 17.07 -13.38 15.04
N GLY A 22 15.87 -13.97 15.13
CA GLY A 22 15.71 -15.43 15.14
C GLY A 22 15.95 -16.04 13.75
N ARG A 23 16.03 -17.39 13.68
CA ARG A 23 16.23 -18.13 12.42
C ARG A 23 15.20 -17.76 11.33
N LYS A 24 13.95 -17.51 11.71
CA LYS A 24 12.87 -17.11 10.79
C LYS A 24 13.17 -15.78 10.09
N TYR A 25 13.79 -14.84 10.80
CA TYR A 25 14.19 -13.55 10.23
C TYR A 25 15.19 -13.72 9.08
N TYR A 26 16.23 -14.52 9.28
CA TYR A 26 17.23 -14.77 8.22
C TYR A 26 16.66 -15.53 7.03
N LEU A 27 15.73 -16.47 7.26
CA LEU A 27 15.03 -17.15 6.18
C LEU A 27 14.22 -16.17 5.32
N ILE A 28 13.47 -15.26 5.95
CA ILE A 28 12.70 -14.23 5.25
C ILE A 28 13.64 -13.29 4.47
N LEU A 29 14.77 -12.88 5.07
CA LEU A 29 15.77 -12.06 4.36
C LEU A 29 16.35 -12.77 3.14
N THR A 30 16.64 -14.05 3.24
CA THR A 30 17.19 -14.83 2.12
C THR A 30 16.19 -14.91 0.97
N ILE A 31 14.92 -15.21 1.27
CA ILE A 31 13.86 -15.28 0.26
C ILE A 31 13.65 -13.91 -0.38
N ALA A 32 13.54 -12.85 0.42
CA ALA A 32 13.37 -11.50 -0.09
C ALA A 32 14.61 -11.03 -0.89
N GLY A 33 15.81 -11.36 -0.44
CA GLY A 33 17.05 -11.08 -1.19
C GLY A 33 17.09 -11.77 -2.55
N ALA A 34 16.66 -13.03 -2.62
CA ALA A 34 16.59 -13.77 -3.88
C ALA A 34 15.55 -13.15 -4.85
N ALA A 35 14.36 -12.79 -4.34
CA ALA A 35 13.33 -12.14 -5.15
C ALA A 35 13.75 -10.75 -5.64
N LEU A 36 14.43 -9.97 -4.80
CA LEU A 36 15.01 -8.70 -5.20
C LEU A 36 16.12 -8.90 -6.25
N GLY A 37 16.97 -9.91 -6.08
CA GLY A 37 18.01 -10.25 -7.05
C GLY A 37 17.41 -10.61 -8.42
N TRP A 38 16.35 -11.41 -8.44
CA TRP A 38 15.62 -11.72 -9.68
C TRP A 38 15.08 -10.44 -10.36
N PHE A 39 14.44 -9.57 -9.61
CA PHE A 39 13.95 -8.29 -10.13
C PHE A 39 15.07 -7.42 -10.68
N LEU A 40 16.19 -7.26 -9.97
CA LEU A 40 17.30 -6.43 -10.43
C LEU A 40 17.93 -6.96 -11.74
N LEU A 41 18.04 -8.28 -11.89
CA LEU A 41 18.51 -8.90 -13.13
C LEU A 41 17.51 -8.68 -14.27
N ALA A 42 16.22 -8.83 -14.02
CA ALA A 42 15.18 -8.59 -15.01
C ALA A 42 15.10 -7.10 -15.41
N TRP A 43 15.27 -6.18 -14.46
CA TRP A 43 15.30 -4.76 -14.76
C TRP A 43 16.55 -4.36 -15.55
N ALA A 44 17.72 -4.92 -15.24
CA ALA A 44 18.93 -4.74 -16.06
C ALA A 44 18.71 -5.24 -17.49
N TRP A 45 18.00 -6.36 -17.67
CA TRP A 45 17.59 -6.86 -18.97
C TRP A 45 16.68 -5.86 -19.69
N GLN A 46 15.69 -5.32 -19.03
CA GLN A 46 14.81 -4.28 -19.59
C GLN A 46 15.59 -3.01 -19.97
N LEU A 47 16.55 -2.56 -19.16
CA LEU A 47 17.37 -1.40 -19.48
C LEU A 47 18.22 -1.61 -20.72
N GLN A 48 18.64 -2.85 -21.01
CA GLN A 48 19.43 -3.19 -22.19
C GLN A 48 18.56 -3.29 -23.45
N TYR A 49 17.38 -3.92 -23.37
CA TYR A 49 16.54 -4.22 -24.53
C TYR A 49 15.36 -3.26 -24.71
N GLY A 50 15.09 -2.42 -23.73
CA GLY A 50 13.98 -1.48 -23.75
C GLY A 50 12.66 -2.12 -23.29
N LEU A 51 11.57 -1.36 -23.33
CA LEU A 51 10.25 -1.77 -22.89
C LEU A 51 9.59 -2.84 -23.78
N ILE A 52 10.20 -3.20 -24.89
CA ILE A 52 9.76 -4.30 -25.76
C ILE A 52 9.72 -5.66 -25.03
N VAL A 53 10.43 -5.80 -23.90
CA VAL A 53 10.42 -7.00 -23.08
C VAL A 53 9.18 -7.11 -22.16
N THR A 54 8.31 -6.12 -22.15
CA THR A 54 7.03 -6.15 -21.43
C THR A 54 5.97 -6.94 -22.19
N GLY A 55 4.85 -7.25 -21.56
CA GLY A 55 3.73 -7.92 -22.20
C GLY A 55 3.01 -7.12 -23.29
N LEU A 56 3.43 -5.87 -23.51
CA LEU A 56 2.92 -4.95 -24.53
C LEU A 56 3.85 -4.86 -25.76
N ALA A 57 4.82 -5.76 -25.88
CA ALA A 57 5.90 -5.71 -26.86
C ALA A 57 5.47 -5.57 -28.34
N ASP A 58 4.33 -6.11 -28.68
CA ASP A 58 3.81 -6.23 -30.05
C ASP A 58 2.73 -5.20 -30.42
N TRP A 59 2.68 -4.08 -29.75
CA TRP A 59 1.60 -3.08 -29.93
C TRP A 59 0.24 -3.52 -29.35
N GLY A 60 0.25 -4.54 -28.47
CA GLY A 60 -0.90 -5.29 -28.03
C GLY A 60 -2.07 -4.49 -27.49
N THR A 61 -1.89 -3.31 -26.91
CA THR A 61 -3.01 -2.56 -26.32
C THR A 61 -3.30 -1.23 -26.98
N SER A 62 -2.30 -0.41 -27.34
CA SER A 62 -2.60 0.95 -27.79
C SER A 62 -1.57 1.56 -28.72
N GLY A 63 -0.86 0.73 -29.45
CA GLY A 63 0.11 1.27 -30.41
C GLY A 63 1.21 2.14 -29.79
N GLY A 64 1.84 1.66 -28.73
CA GLY A 64 3.08 2.25 -28.24
C GLY A 64 3.04 2.87 -26.83
N VAL A 65 1.98 2.67 -26.06
CA VAL A 65 1.98 3.02 -24.64
C VAL A 65 2.32 1.79 -23.79
N PRO A 66 3.46 1.77 -23.08
CA PRO A 66 3.90 0.60 -22.29
C PRO A 66 3.21 0.49 -20.95
N TRP A 67 1.94 0.82 -20.85
CA TRP A 67 1.17 0.83 -19.63
C TRP A 67 0.43 -0.49 -19.45
N GLY A 68 0.95 -1.29 -18.55
CA GLY A 68 0.36 -2.55 -18.11
C GLY A 68 0.44 -2.66 -16.59
N ILE A 69 0.99 -3.77 -16.11
CA ILE A 69 1.12 -4.03 -14.68
C ILE A 69 2.05 -3.02 -13.95
N TYR A 70 2.97 -2.34 -14.65
CA TYR A 70 3.81 -1.31 -14.01
C TYR A 70 2.96 -0.14 -13.51
N ILE A 71 2.09 0.41 -14.35
CA ILE A 71 1.20 1.51 -13.96
C ILE A 71 0.10 0.99 -13.01
N GLY A 72 -0.45 -0.22 -13.25
CA GLY A 72 -1.35 -0.86 -12.31
C GLY A 72 -0.74 -1.00 -10.91
N SER A 73 0.52 -1.42 -10.84
CA SER A 73 1.27 -1.53 -9.58
C SER A 73 1.58 -0.18 -8.97
N PHE A 74 1.96 0.82 -9.76
CA PHE A 74 2.13 2.19 -9.29
C PHE A 74 0.89 2.67 -8.52
N ILE A 75 -0.28 2.62 -9.17
CA ILE A 75 -1.56 3.05 -8.58
C ILE A 75 -1.88 2.23 -7.33
N TRP A 76 -1.64 0.91 -7.37
CA TRP A 76 -1.93 0.02 -6.26
C TRP A 76 -1.04 0.28 -5.04
N TRP A 77 0.28 0.52 -5.22
CA TRP A 77 1.18 0.87 -4.13
C TRP A 77 0.88 2.25 -3.55
N VAL A 78 0.52 3.22 -4.39
CA VAL A 78 -0.03 4.50 -3.93
C VAL A 78 -1.29 4.25 -3.09
N GLY A 79 -2.16 3.33 -3.50
CA GLY A 79 -3.36 2.92 -2.74
C GLY A 79 -3.03 2.38 -1.36
N ILE A 80 -2.11 1.42 -1.27
CA ILE A 80 -1.65 0.86 0.01
C ILE A 80 -1.11 1.97 0.92
N SER A 81 -0.34 2.91 0.36
CA SER A 81 0.23 4.00 1.15
C SER A 81 -0.85 4.91 1.73
N HIS A 82 -1.84 5.28 0.92
CA HIS A 82 -2.93 6.15 1.37
C HIS A 82 -3.83 5.48 2.40
N GLY A 83 -4.22 4.23 2.12
CA GLY A 83 -4.98 3.47 3.10
C GLY A 83 -4.20 3.25 4.40
N GLY A 84 -2.89 3.03 4.32
CA GLY A 84 -2.02 2.87 5.48
C GLY A 84 -1.99 4.10 6.38
N ILE A 85 -1.77 5.29 5.81
CA ILE A 85 -1.77 6.52 6.61
C ILE A 85 -3.17 6.86 7.13
N LEU A 86 -4.23 6.57 6.35
CA LEU A 86 -5.62 6.74 6.81
C LEU A 86 -5.93 5.84 8.01
N ILE A 87 -5.40 4.59 8.03
CA ILE A 87 -5.55 3.69 9.17
C ILE A 87 -4.88 4.31 10.40
N SER A 88 -3.59 4.71 10.31
CA SER A 88 -2.88 5.27 11.45
C SER A 88 -3.50 6.59 11.94
N ALA A 89 -3.75 7.52 11.02
CA ALA A 89 -4.37 8.81 11.35
C ALA A 89 -5.79 8.63 11.93
N GLY A 90 -6.59 7.74 11.36
CA GLY A 90 -7.93 7.41 11.86
C GLY A 90 -7.90 6.79 13.26
N VAL A 91 -6.96 5.88 13.52
CA VAL A 91 -6.77 5.27 14.84
C VAL A 91 -6.51 6.35 15.89
N ARG A 92 -5.64 7.30 15.60
CA ARG A 92 -5.30 8.39 16.53
C ARG A 92 -6.42 9.41 16.65
N LEU A 93 -7.02 9.84 15.55
CA LEU A 93 -8.05 10.87 15.51
C LEU A 93 -9.33 10.43 16.24
N PHE A 94 -9.72 9.18 16.04
CA PHE A 94 -10.94 8.60 16.64
C PHE A 94 -10.65 7.81 17.92
N LYS A 95 -9.41 7.82 18.42
CA LYS A 95 -8.96 7.12 19.64
C LYS A 95 -9.35 5.64 19.65
N LEU A 96 -9.10 4.95 18.52
CA LEU A 96 -9.45 3.54 18.34
C LEU A 96 -8.41 2.61 19.01
N ARG A 97 -8.46 2.50 20.34
CA ARG A 97 -7.46 1.82 21.19
C ARG A 97 -7.09 0.40 20.70
N VAL A 98 -8.06 -0.36 20.19
CA VAL A 98 -7.84 -1.74 19.69
C VAL A 98 -6.83 -1.79 18.55
N PHE A 99 -6.70 -0.72 17.75
CA PHE A 99 -5.84 -0.65 16.57
C PHE A 99 -4.51 0.08 16.82
N TYR A 100 -4.27 0.64 18.00
CA TYR A 100 -2.98 1.28 18.33
C TYR A 100 -1.76 0.41 18.01
N PRO A 101 -1.76 -0.91 18.30
CA PRO A 101 -0.59 -1.74 18.01
C PRO A 101 -0.20 -1.81 16.54
N VAL A 102 -1.11 -1.51 15.61
CA VAL A 102 -0.84 -1.54 14.17
C VAL A 102 -0.70 -0.15 13.55
N ALA A 103 -0.90 0.94 14.29
CA ALA A 103 -0.80 2.30 13.78
C ALA A 103 0.58 2.58 13.16
N ARG A 104 1.67 2.32 13.89
CA ARG A 104 3.04 2.51 13.38
C ARG A 104 3.41 1.52 12.28
N LEU A 105 2.91 0.29 12.32
CA LEU A 105 3.07 -0.65 11.21
C LEU A 105 2.45 -0.08 9.92
N ALA A 106 1.29 0.56 10.01
CA ALA A 106 0.61 1.19 8.89
C ALA A 106 1.39 2.42 8.37
N GLU A 107 1.98 3.25 9.25
CA GLU A 107 2.86 4.38 8.87
C GLU A 107 4.10 3.90 8.12
N LEU A 108 4.77 2.88 8.64
CA LEU A 108 5.95 2.29 8.01
C LEU A 108 5.63 1.65 6.66
N LEU A 109 4.47 0.98 6.56
CA LEU A 109 3.97 0.45 5.31
C LEU A 109 3.71 1.58 4.29
N THR A 110 3.15 2.70 4.74
CA THR A 110 2.92 3.90 3.91
C THR A 110 4.22 4.41 3.30
N ILE A 111 5.26 4.62 4.10
CA ILE A 111 6.56 5.12 3.63
C ILE A 111 7.19 4.16 2.62
N GLY A 112 7.18 2.86 2.94
CA GLY A 112 7.70 1.84 2.03
C GLY A 112 6.93 1.77 0.72
N ALA A 113 5.60 1.80 0.78
CA ALA A 113 4.72 1.74 -0.38
C ALA A 113 4.86 2.97 -1.29
N LEU A 114 4.98 4.19 -0.72
CA LEU A 114 5.25 5.41 -1.50
C LEU A 114 6.60 5.34 -2.22
N SER A 115 7.63 4.83 -1.56
CA SER A 115 8.96 4.66 -2.15
C SER A 115 8.91 3.70 -3.34
N ILE A 116 8.17 2.60 -3.22
CA ILE A 116 7.98 1.63 -4.31
C ILE A 116 7.14 2.22 -5.43
N ALA A 117 6.07 2.95 -5.11
CA ALA A 117 5.27 3.63 -6.12
C ALA A 117 6.12 4.57 -6.99
N GLY A 118 6.97 5.39 -6.36
CA GLY A 118 7.94 6.23 -7.08
C GLY A 118 8.89 5.42 -7.95
N LEU A 119 9.35 4.25 -7.49
CA LEU A 119 10.20 3.35 -8.27
C LEU A 119 9.47 2.80 -9.51
N PHE A 120 8.18 2.46 -9.42
CA PHE A 120 7.43 1.99 -10.59
C PHE A 120 7.32 3.05 -11.70
N ILE A 121 7.22 4.34 -11.36
CA ILE A 121 7.32 5.42 -12.36
C ILE A 121 8.67 5.36 -13.08
N ILE A 122 9.77 5.17 -12.33
CA ILE A 122 11.11 5.09 -12.90
C ILE A 122 11.28 3.87 -13.81
N ILE A 123 10.72 2.73 -13.43
CA ILE A 123 10.74 1.49 -14.22
C ILE A 123 9.95 1.66 -15.50
N ASP A 124 8.75 2.25 -15.43
CA ASP A 124 7.85 2.47 -16.56
C ASP A 124 8.41 3.49 -17.57
N LEU A 125 9.15 4.49 -17.12
CA LEU A 125 9.86 5.42 -18.02
C LEU A 125 10.85 4.71 -18.97
N GLY A 126 11.27 3.48 -18.67
CA GLY A 126 12.25 2.71 -19.45
C GLY A 126 13.65 3.31 -19.48
N ARG A 127 13.78 4.59 -19.17
CA ARG A 127 15.02 5.36 -19.11
C ARG A 127 15.10 6.14 -17.80
N PRO A 128 15.71 5.59 -16.74
CA PRO A 128 15.79 6.23 -15.41
C PRO A 128 16.45 7.62 -15.43
N ASP A 129 17.35 7.89 -16.36
CA ASP A 129 17.98 9.18 -16.56
C ASP A 129 16.98 10.30 -16.87
N ARG A 130 15.82 9.97 -17.48
CA ARG A 130 14.76 10.93 -17.80
C ARG A 130 14.10 11.55 -16.58
N VAL A 131 14.18 10.91 -15.42
CA VAL A 131 13.71 11.55 -14.17
C VAL A 131 14.44 12.88 -13.94
N VAL A 132 15.76 12.89 -14.12
CA VAL A 132 16.59 14.08 -13.93
C VAL A 132 16.59 14.96 -15.18
N THR A 133 16.86 14.37 -16.35
CA THR A 133 17.10 15.11 -17.59
C THR A 133 15.84 15.70 -18.23
N SER A 134 14.67 15.14 -17.90
CA SER A 134 13.39 15.60 -18.44
C SER A 134 12.46 16.08 -17.33
N VAL A 135 12.06 15.21 -16.40
CA VAL A 135 11.01 15.52 -15.42
C VAL A 135 11.45 16.62 -14.46
N LEU A 136 12.58 16.47 -13.76
CA LEU A 136 13.04 17.48 -12.79
C LEU A 136 13.52 18.75 -13.47
N LYS A 137 14.20 18.64 -14.63
CA LYS A 137 14.70 19.80 -15.36
C LYS A 137 13.58 20.68 -15.91
N SER A 138 12.50 20.09 -16.37
CA SER A 138 11.34 20.81 -16.92
C SER A 138 10.20 21.01 -15.92
N TYR A 139 10.39 20.65 -14.64
CA TYR A 139 9.36 20.65 -13.61
C TYR A 139 8.51 21.91 -13.58
N VAL A 140 9.16 23.09 -13.47
CA VAL A 140 8.46 24.38 -13.38
C VAL A 140 7.71 24.69 -14.69
N LEU A 141 8.28 24.34 -15.85
CA LEU A 141 7.69 24.63 -17.15
C LEU A 141 6.49 23.74 -17.46
N THR A 142 6.50 22.51 -16.95
CA THR A 142 5.48 21.50 -17.24
C THR A 142 4.46 21.32 -16.11
N PHE A 143 4.61 22.04 -14.98
CA PHE A 143 3.75 21.89 -13.81
C PHE A 143 2.28 22.06 -14.12
N GLN A 144 1.91 22.96 -15.03
CA GLN A 144 0.52 23.21 -15.40
C GLN A 144 -0.06 22.20 -16.39
N THR A 145 0.79 21.42 -17.07
CA THR A 145 0.37 20.61 -18.23
C THR A 145 0.72 19.13 -18.10
N SER A 146 1.57 18.74 -17.15
CA SER A 146 2.02 17.37 -17.01
C SER A 146 1.44 16.66 -15.78
N PRO A 147 0.52 15.71 -15.95
CA PRO A 147 0.02 14.89 -14.85
C PRO A 147 1.12 14.13 -14.09
N LEU A 148 2.19 13.71 -14.78
CA LEU A 148 3.35 13.06 -14.15
C LEU A 148 4.03 13.96 -13.12
N VAL A 149 4.10 15.28 -13.39
CA VAL A 149 4.66 16.26 -12.46
C VAL A 149 3.74 16.46 -11.26
N TRP A 150 2.43 16.38 -11.46
CA TRP A 150 1.46 16.42 -10.35
C TRP A 150 1.60 15.19 -9.45
N ASP A 151 1.71 14.00 -10.03
CA ASP A 151 1.91 12.77 -9.26
C ASP A 151 3.21 12.83 -8.45
N LEU A 152 4.32 13.24 -9.06
CA LEU A 152 5.60 13.42 -8.37
C LEU A 152 5.48 14.40 -7.19
N THR A 153 4.80 15.52 -7.40
CA THR A 153 4.58 16.56 -6.38
C THR A 153 3.79 15.99 -5.21
N VAL A 154 2.68 15.34 -5.49
CA VAL A 154 1.77 14.84 -4.46
C VAL A 154 2.39 13.66 -3.72
N ILE A 155 3.07 12.74 -4.39
CA ILE A 155 3.80 11.63 -3.75
C ILE A 155 4.88 12.18 -2.81
N THR A 156 5.65 13.18 -3.27
CA THR A 156 6.69 13.81 -2.44
C THR A 156 6.08 14.50 -1.22
N LEU A 157 5.00 15.26 -1.40
CA LEU A 157 4.28 15.91 -0.30
C LEU A 157 3.80 14.90 0.74
N TYR A 158 3.17 13.81 0.27
CA TYR A 158 2.70 12.74 1.15
C TYR A 158 3.83 12.04 1.88
N PHE A 159 4.93 11.79 1.20
CA PHE A 159 6.12 11.21 1.82
C PHE A 159 6.62 12.09 2.97
N VAL A 160 6.76 13.39 2.74
CA VAL A 160 7.20 14.34 3.75
C VAL A 160 6.21 14.45 4.92
N LEU A 161 4.91 14.55 4.62
CA LEU A 161 3.87 14.61 5.66
C LEU A 161 3.86 13.34 6.53
N THR A 162 3.90 12.16 5.91
CA THR A 162 3.90 10.88 6.62
C THR A 162 5.17 10.70 7.45
N ALA A 163 6.33 11.03 6.86
CA ALA A 163 7.61 10.96 7.57
C ALA A 163 7.63 11.91 8.78
N THR A 164 7.11 13.12 8.62
CA THR A 164 7.01 14.11 9.72
C THR A 164 6.07 13.61 10.81
N TYR A 165 4.90 13.10 10.43
CA TYR A 165 3.93 12.56 11.36
C TYR A 165 4.51 11.39 12.17
N MET A 166 5.12 10.42 11.50
CA MET A 166 5.80 9.28 12.14
C MET A 166 6.96 9.74 13.03
N LEU A 167 7.75 10.73 12.59
CA LEU A 167 8.88 11.26 13.37
C LEU A 167 8.42 11.88 14.68
N LEU A 168 7.32 12.63 14.70
CA LEU A 168 6.79 13.24 15.91
C LEU A 168 6.46 12.19 16.98
N THR A 169 5.75 11.14 16.59
CA THR A 169 5.37 10.05 17.50
C THR A 169 6.57 9.17 17.90
N LEU A 170 7.52 8.97 16.98
CA LEU A 170 8.70 8.16 17.21
C LEU A 170 9.70 8.78 18.18
N ARG A 171 9.82 10.12 18.17
CA ARG A 171 10.77 10.85 19.06
C ARG A 171 10.51 10.58 20.53
N HIS A 172 9.24 10.60 20.94
CA HIS A 172 8.83 10.28 22.30
C HIS A 172 9.26 8.87 22.72
N ASP A 173 8.95 7.86 21.89
CA ASP A 173 9.32 6.47 22.18
C ASP A 173 10.84 6.25 22.24
N ILE A 174 11.60 6.87 21.33
CA ILE A 174 13.07 6.79 21.35
C ILE A 174 13.60 7.41 22.64
N TYR A 175 13.06 8.53 23.08
CA TYR A 175 13.47 9.19 24.31
C TYR A 175 13.18 8.32 25.54
N LEU A 176 11.98 7.74 25.65
CA LEU A 176 11.59 6.84 26.74
C LEU A 176 12.46 5.58 26.79
N LEU A 177 12.74 5.01 25.63
CA LEU A 177 13.46 3.75 25.51
C LEU A 177 14.97 3.91 25.38
N ARG A 178 15.52 5.15 25.36
CA ARG A 178 16.92 5.48 25.03
C ARG A 178 17.99 4.67 25.76
N ARG A 179 17.72 4.26 27.03
CA ARG A 179 18.66 3.47 27.85
C ARG A 179 18.67 1.99 27.47
N ARG A 180 17.68 1.52 26.68
CA ARG A 180 17.51 0.13 26.27
C ARG A 180 17.74 -0.09 24.79
N LEU A 181 17.89 1.02 24.02
CA LEU A 181 18.12 0.95 22.57
C LEU A 181 19.58 0.55 22.26
N PRO A 182 19.82 -0.13 21.11
CA PRO A 182 21.16 -0.57 20.72
C PRO A 182 22.13 0.61 20.52
N GLY A 183 23.24 0.61 21.29
CA GLY A 183 24.24 1.68 21.25
C GLY A 183 24.87 1.93 19.87
N ARG A 184 24.88 0.90 18.99
CA ARG A 184 25.39 1.03 17.61
C ARG A 184 24.64 2.07 16.75
N PHE A 185 23.41 2.39 17.11
CA PHE A 185 22.58 3.40 16.44
C PHE A 185 22.43 4.70 17.25
N ALA A 186 23.24 4.89 18.30
CA ALA A 186 23.17 6.08 19.14
C ALA A 186 23.22 7.42 18.37
N PRO A 187 24.03 7.60 17.30
CA PRO A 187 24.01 8.82 16.51
C PRO A 187 22.65 9.09 15.84
N ILE A 188 21.98 8.03 15.37
CA ILE A 188 20.64 8.15 14.77
C ILE A 188 19.63 8.57 15.85
N TYR A 189 19.65 7.94 17.01
CA TYR A 189 18.75 8.30 18.11
C TYR A 189 18.98 9.73 18.62
N GLN A 190 20.23 10.16 18.72
CA GLN A 190 20.56 11.56 19.05
C GLN A 190 20.02 12.53 18.02
N LEU A 191 20.17 12.23 16.71
CA LEU A 191 19.63 13.06 15.66
C LEU A 191 18.10 13.14 15.73
N LEU A 192 17.43 11.99 15.90
CA LEU A 192 15.97 11.90 15.94
C LEU A 192 15.37 12.58 17.18
N THR A 193 16.08 12.59 18.31
CA THR A 193 15.62 13.22 19.56
C THR A 193 16.26 14.60 19.81
N ASN A 194 17.01 15.13 18.85
CA ASN A 194 17.65 16.44 19.01
C ASN A 194 16.61 17.53 19.28
N GLY A 195 16.82 18.27 20.37
CA GLY A 195 15.91 19.33 20.82
C GLY A 195 14.57 18.84 21.38
N TYR A 196 14.37 17.53 21.57
CA TYR A 196 13.17 17.00 22.20
C TYR A 196 13.23 17.12 23.73
N GLN A 197 12.16 17.64 24.33
CA GLN A 197 11.96 17.76 25.77
C GLN A 197 10.58 17.18 26.14
N PRO A 198 10.47 16.37 27.20
CA PRO A 198 9.20 15.75 27.60
C PRO A 198 8.09 16.76 27.91
N GLU A 199 8.47 17.98 28.33
CA GLU A 199 7.53 19.06 28.62
C GLU A 199 6.80 19.56 27.36
N GLU A 200 7.27 19.18 26.17
CA GLU A 200 6.65 19.51 24.88
C GLU A 200 5.66 18.44 24.39
N ASP A 201 5.51 17.32 25.10
CA ASP A 201 4.68 16.18 24.65
C ASP A 201 3.26 16.62 24.29
N GLU A 202 2.63 17.45 25.11
CA GLU A 202 1.27 17.94 24.81
C GLU A 202 1.22 18.75 23.50
N LYS A 203 2.27 19.52 23.18
CA LYS A 203 2.36 20.24 21.91
C LYS A 203 2.58 19.29 20.75
N VAL A 204 3.44 18.29 20.94
CA VAL A 204 3.76 17.28 19.92
C VAL A 204 2.51 16.45 19.61
N GLU A 205 1.76 16.02 20.62
CA GLU A 205 0.50 15.32 20.44
C GLU A 205 -0.53 16.17 19.69
N ARG A 206 -0.65 17.43 20.04
CA ARG A 206 -1.53 18.38 19.35
C ARG A 206 -1.12 18.56 17.89
N MET A 207 0.17 18.67 17.61
CA MET A 207 0.68 18.73 16.23
C MET A 207 0.40 17.43 15.47
N ALA A 208 0.66 16.28 16.07
CA ALA A 208 0.37 14.97 15.48
C ALA A 208 -1.14 14.81 15.20
N TRP A 209 -2.00 15.29 16.10
CA TRP A 209 -3.45 15.28 15.89
C TRP A 209 -3.86 16.15 14.69
N TRP A 210 -3.33 17.36 14.57
CA TRP A 210 -3.63 18.24 13.43
C TRP A 210 -3.10 17.68 12.11
N LEU A 211 -1.93 17.03 12.12
CA LEU A 211 -1.40 16.34 10.95
C LEU A 211 -2.29 15.14 10.57
N ALA A 212 -2.73 14.35 11.56
CA ALA A 212 -3.67 13.25 11.33
C ALA A 212 -4.99 13.77 10.73
N PHE A 213 -5.53 14.87 11.26
CA PHE A 213 -6.73 15.51 10.74
C PHE A 213 -6.54 15.98 9.29
N ALA A 214 -5.44 16.67 9.01
CA ALA A 214 -5.12 17.11 7.66
C ALA A 214 -4.98 15.93 6.69
N VAL A 215 -4.30 14.85 7.09
CA VAL A 215 -4.14 13.64 6.27
C VAL A 215 -5.47 12.97 5.99
N VAL A 216 -6.35 12.82 6.99
CA VAL A 216 -7.68 12.19 6.80
C VAL A 216 -8.54 12.96 5.81
N ILE A 217 -8.41 14.30 5.78
CA ILE A 217 -9.10 15.13 4.78
C ILE A 217 -8.39 15.09 3.43
N LEU A 218 -7.07 15.29 3.41
CA LEU A 218 -6.32 15.44 2.17
C LEU A 218 -6.18 14.13 1.39
N ALA A 219 -6.05 12.98 2.06
CA ALA A 219 -5.84 11.70 1.39
C ALA A 219 -6.93 11.36 0.38
N PRO A 220 -8.24 11.42 0.71
CA PRO A 220 -9.30 11.19 -0.26
C PRO A 220 -9.30 12.17 -1.42
N PHE A 221 -8.92 13.42 -1.19
CA PHE A 221 -9.07 14.49 -2.19
C PHE A 221 -7.83 14.71 -3.05
N LEU A 222 -6.61 14.46 -2.55
CA LEU A 222 -5.41 14.77 -3.31
C LEU A 222 -5.00 13.66 -4.27
N LEU A 223 -4.79 12.44 -3.81
CA LEU A 223 -4.27 11.38 -4.68
C LEU A 223 -5.38 10.48 -5.22
N HIS A 224 -6.07 9.75 -4.35
CA HIS A 224 -7.03 8.75 -4.77
C HIS A 224 -8.39 9.33 -5.19
N GLY A 225 -8.77 10.47 -4.65
CA GLY A 225 -9.97 11.19 -5.07
C GLY A 225 -9.70 12.31 -6.07
N GLY A 226 -8.44 12.69 -6.26
CA GLY A 226 -8.04 13.83 -7.08
C GLY A 226 -7.11 13.46 -8.22
N VAL A 227 -5.79 13.60 -8.02
CA VAL A 227 -4.80 13.61 -9.10
C VAL A 227 -4.80 12.35 -9.95
N ILE A 228 -4.74 11.15 -9.35
CA ILE A 228 -4.68 9.90 -10.12
C ILE A 228 -5.96 9.67 -10.94
N PRO A 229 -7.19 9.72 -10.38
CA PRO A 229 -8.39 9.63 -11.19
C PRO A 229 -8.49 10.69 -12.28
N TRP A 230 -8.10 11.92 -12.00
CA TRP A 230 -8.13 12.99 -12.99
C TRP A 230 -7.18 12.73 -14.16
N LEU A 231 -6.00 12.24 -13.88
CA LEU A 231 -5.02 11.90 -14.91
C LEU A 231 -5.65 11.01 -15.98
N PHE A 232 -6.35 9.96 -15.57
CA PHE A 232 -7.02 9.04 -16.50
C PHE A 232 -8.27 9.66 -17.12
N GLN A 233 -9.09 10.37 -16.35
CA GLN A 233 -10.34 10.98 -16.83
C GLN A 233 -10.11 12.12 -17.83
N LEU A 234 -8.96 12.79 -17.80
CA LEU A 234 -8.60 13.82 -18.78
C LEU A 234 -8.29 13.26 -20.16
N ILE A 235 -8.08 11.94 -20.29
CA ILE A 235 -7.78 11.28 -21.55
C ILE A 235 -9.09 10.81 -22.21
N GLY A 236 -9.82 11.74 -22.83
CA GLY A 236 -11.13 11.47 -23.44
C GLY A 236 -11.11 10.45 -24.57
N SER A 237 -9.94 10.13 -25.14
CA SER A 237 -9.78 9.08 -26.16
C SER A 237 -9.83 7.66 -25.59
N MET A 238 -9.79 7.50 -24.28
CA MET A 238 -9.80 6.20 -23.57
C MET A 238 -11.04 6.08 -22.68
N PRO A 239 -12.20 5.69 -23.26
CA PRO A 239 -13.49 5.70 -22.54
C PRO A 239 -13.51 4.80 -21.31
N GLY A 240 -12.75 3.69 -21.30
CA GLY A 240 -12.64 2.78 -20.17
C GLY A 240 -12.03 3.41 -18.91
N TRP A 241 -11.32 4.54 -19.05
CA TRP A 241 -10.74 5.28 -17.94
C TRP A 241 -11.65 6.36 -17.36
N PHE A 242 -12.84 6.56 -17.94
CA PHE A 242 -13.77 7.59 -17.53
C PHE A 242 -14.99 7.00 -16.81
N THR A 243 -15.18 7.37 -15.55
CA THR A 243 -16.41 7.08 -14.80
C THR A 243 -16.62 8.10 -13.69
N ALA A 244 -17.89 8.54 -13.49
CA ALA A 244 -18.24 9.51 -12.45
C ALA A 244 -17.92 9.03 -11.02
N ILE A 245 -17.80 7.71 -10.80
CA ILE A 245 -17.49 7.11 -9.49
C ILE A 245 -16.05 6.67 -9.37
N GLN A 246 -15.16 7.15 -10.24
CA GLN A 246 -13.74 6.77 -10.27
C GLN A 246 -13.05 7.05 -8.93
N ALA A 247 -13.21 8.26 -8.40
CA ALA A 247 -12.57 8.67 -7.15
C ALA A 247 -12.96 7.79 -5.95
N PRO A 248 -14.25 7.59 -5.63
CA PRO A 248 -14.64 6.69 -4.55
C PRO A 248 -14.23 5.23 -4.80
N THR A 249 -14.19 4.76 -6.06
CA THR A 249 -13.72 3.42 -6.40
C THR A 249 -12.23 3.26 -6.07
N PHE A 250 -11.40 4.22 -6.47
CA PHE A 250 -9.97 4.22 -6.14
C PHE A 250 -9.73 4.25 -4.62
N LEU A 251 -10.50 5.06 -3.88
CA LEU A 251 -10.39 5.13 -2.42
C LEU A 251 -10.79 3.80 -1.76
N SER A 252 -11.85 3.14 -2.23
CA SER A 252 -12.27 1.84 -1.69
C SER A 252 -11.22 0.75 -1.91
N ILE A 253 -10.56 0.76 -3.07
CA ILE A 253 -9.46 -0.13 -3.40
C ILE A 253 -8.25 0.14 -2.51
N ALA A 254 -7.92 1.42 -2.30
CA ALA A 254 -6.83 1.84 -1.42
C ALA A 254 -7.03 1.32 0.01
N LEU A 255 -8.22 1.51 0.58
CA LEU A 255 -8.55 1.03 1.92
C LEU A 255 -8.53 -0.50 1.99
N THR A 256 -9.12 -1.18 1.00
CA THR A 256 -9.17 -2.65 0.95
C THR A 256 -7.77 -3.26 0.89
N SER A 257 -6.90 -2.75 0.00
CA SER A 257 -5.52 -3.23 -0.13
C SER A 257 -4.68 -2.93 1.11
N ALA A 258 -4.85 -1.74 1.71
CA ALA A 258 -4.09 -1.34 2.89
C ALA A 258 -4.47 -2.14 4.13
N PHE A 259 -5.77 -2.30 4.45
CA PHE A 259 -6.21 -3.11 5.58
C PHE A 259 -5.74 -4.56 5.45
N GLY A 260 -5.88 -5.16 4.27
CA GLY A 260 -5.35 -6.50 4.00
C GLY A 260 -3.84 -6.58 4.20
N SER A 261 -3.09 -5.62 3.68
CA SER A 261 -1.63 -5.57 3.82
C SER A 261 -1.17 -5.38 5.27
N VAL A 262 -1.84 -4.52 6.05
CA VAL A 262 -1.53 -4.34 7.48
C VAL A 262 -1.81 -5.62 8.28
N ILE A 263 -2.91 -6.34 7.98
CA ILE A 263 -3.19 -7.67 8.58
C ILE A 263 -2.05 -8.64 8.32
N ILE A 264 -1.58 -8.72 7.08
CA ILE A 264 -0.48 -9.62 6.68
C ILE A 264 0.82 -9.25 7.39
N VAL A 265 1.19 -7.97 7.37
CA VAL A 265 2.42 -7.47 8.01
C VAL A 265 2.38 -7.71 9.52
N ALA A 266 1.27 -7.37 10.19
CA ALA A 266 1.09 -7.62 11.62
C ALA A 266 1.24 -9.11 11.97
N TYR A 267 0.66 -10.00 11.15
CA TYR A 267 0.80 -11.44 11.36
C TYR A 267 2.23 -11.94 11.17
N ILE A 268 2.96 -11.41 10.17
CA ILE A 268 4.39 -11.76 9.97
C ILE A 268 5.20 -11.39 11.22
N PHE A 269 5.01 -10.18 11.77
CA PHE A 269 5.67 -9.77 13.00
C PHE A 269 5.28 -10.66 14.18
N ARG A 270 3.99 -10.97 14.34
CA ARG A 270 3.52 -11.91 15.36
C ARG A 270 4.20 -13.27 15.24
N LEU A 271 4.30 -13.81 14.02
CA LEU A 271 4.91 -15.12 13.75
C LEU A 271 6.42 -15.14 13.97
N VAL A 272 7.12 -14.06 13.57
CA VAL A 272 8.60 -13.99 13.64
C VAL A 272 9.07 -13.76 15.06
N TYR A 273 8.43 -12.85 15.79
CA TYR A 273 8.86 -12.40 17.11
C TYR A 273 8.05 -12.96 18.27
N GLY A 274 6.99 -13.73 18.00
CA GLY A 274 6.12 -14.30 19.04
C GLY A 274 5.33 -13.21 19.78
N TRP A 275 4.77 -12.25 19.05
CA TRP A 275 4.02 -11.12 19.58
C TRP A 275 2.54 -11.41 19.79
N ASP A 276 2.20 -12.57 20.38
CA ASP A 276 0.80 -12.96 20.63
C ASP A 276 0.09 -12.02 21.61
N GLU A 277 0.82 -11.48 22.58
CA GLU A 277 0.28 -10.52 23.56
C GLU A 277 0.19 -9.10 22.99
N LEU A 278 1.18 -8.67 22.18
CA LEU A 278 1.20 -7.34 21.57
C LEU A 278 0.22 -7.21 20.40
N LEU A 279 -0.01 -8.29 19.67
CA LEU A 279 -0.93 -8.39 18.54
C LEU A 279 -1.95 -9.50 18.81
N PRO A 280 -2.92 -9.27 19.71
CA PRO A 280 -3.85 -10.29 20.18
C PRO A 280 -4.85 -10.70 19.11
N ASP A 281 -5.48 -11.85 19.29
CA ASP A 281 -6.49 -12.41 18.39
C ASP A 281 -7.65 -11.44 18.13
N LYS A 282 -8.06 -10.70 19.17
CA LYS A 282 -9.12 -9.67 19.08
C LYS A 282 -8.80 -8.59 18.05
N LEU A 283 -7.52 -8.20 17.92
CA LEU A 283 -7.08 -7.23 16.91
C LEU A 283 -7.33 -7.77 15.50
N PHE A 284 -6.90 -9.01 15.20
CA PHE A 284 -7.10 -9.62 13.88
C PHE A 284 -8.58 -9.83 13.55
N SER A 285 -9.40 -10.22 14.54
CA SER A 285 -10.85 -10.32 14.35
C SER A 285 -11.44 -8.97 13.94
N ARG A 286 -11.10 -7.90 14.65
CA ARG A 286 -11.60 -6.53 14.37
C ARG A 286 -11.08 -6.00 13.02
N MET A 287 -9.81 -6.22 12.71
CA MET A 287 -9.27 -5.83 11.40
C MET A 287 -9.95 -6.59 10.26
N GLY A 288 -10.22 -7.89 10.44
CA GLY A 288 -11.00 -8.69 9.49
C GLY A 288 -12.41 -8.14 9.28
N SER A 289 -13.09 -7.70 10.36
CA SER A 289 -14.41 -7.08 10.26
C SER A 289 -14.38 -5.76 9.49
N VAL A 290 -13.38 -4.92 9.73
CA VAL A 290 -13.20 -3.66 8.98
C VAL A 290 -12.89 -3.96 7.51
N LEU A 291 -12.02 -4.94 7.24
CA LEU A 291 -11.72 -5.36 5.86
C LEU A 291 -12.97 -5.86 5.13
N ALA A 292 -13.86 -6.59 5.83
CA ALA A 292 -15.15 -6.99 5.26
C ALA A 292 -16.01 -5.78 4.89
N LEU A 293 -16.08 -4.77 5.76
CA LEU A 293 -16.87 -3.56 5.50
C LEU A 293 -16.33 -2.75 4.30
N VAL A 294 -15.03 -2.49 4.26
CA VAL A 294 -14.42 -1.75 3.14
C VAL A 294 -14.45 -2.57 1.84
N GLY A 295 -14.30 -3.89 1.94
CA GLY A 295 -14.45 -4.81 0.81
C GLY A 295 -15.88 -4.86 0.28
N LEU A 296 -16.90 -4.80 1.14
CA LEU A 296 -18.30 -4.70 0.72
C LEU A 296 -18.55 -3.37 -0.01
N PHE A 297 -17.98 -2.27 0.47
CA PHE A 297 -18.07 -0.97 -0.19
C PHE A 297 -17.38 -1.01 -1.56
N PHE A 298 -16.22 -1.65 -1.67
CA PHE A 298 -15.55 -1.89 -2.95
C PHE A 298 -16.45 -2.66 -3.92
N LEU A 299 -17.04 -3.79 -3.49
CA LEU A 299 -17.94 -4.60 -4.32
C LEU A 299 -19.17 -3.81 -4.78
N TRP A 300 -19.74 -3.01 -3.90
CA TRP A 300 -20.85 -2.12 -4.26
C TRP A 300 -20.47 -1.12 -5.35
N LEU A 301 -19.29 -0.50 -5.25
CA LEU A 301 -18.80 0.43 -6.27
C LEU A 301 -18.48 -0.27 -7.60
N GLN A 302 -17.97 -1.50 -7.58
CA GLN A 302 -17.81 -2.29 -8.80
C GLN A 302 -19.15 -2.56 -9.49
N LEU A 303 -20.19 -2.91 -8.72
CA LEU A 303 -21.54 -3.05 -9.26
C LEU A 303 -22.06 -1.73 -9.86
N GLN A 304 -21.89 -0.60 -9.16
CA GLN A 304 -22.28 0.71 -9.66
C GLN A 304 -21.56 1.09 -10.95
N GLN A 305 -20.28 0.75 -11.06
CA GLN A 305 -19.48 0.98 -12.27
C GLN A 305 -20.02 0.20 -13.47
N ILE A 306 -20.40 -1.05 -13.28
CA ILE A 306 -21.04 -1.87 -14.33
C ILE A 306 -22.40 -1.28 -14.70
N MET A 307 -23.26 -0.98 -13.73
CA MET A 307 -24.59 -0.46 -13.99
C MET A 307 -24.55 0.88 -14.75
N THR A 308 -23.70 1.81 -14.32
CA THR A 308 -23.55 3.11 -14.98
C THR A 308 -22.95 2.96 -16.38
N GLY A 309 -21.95 2.11 -16.56
CA GLY A 309 -21.31 1.87 -17.85
C GLY A 309 -22.23 1.17 -18.86
N ALA A 310 -22.99 0.17 -18.42
CA ALA A 310 -23.86 -0.60 -19.31
C ALA A 310 -25.14 0.15 -19.73
N PHE A 311 -25.75 0.95 -18.84
CA PHE A 311 -27.08 1.50 -19.07
C PHE A 311 -27.12 2.97 -19.52
N ALA A 312 -26.21 3.81 -19.03
CA ALA A 312 -26.34 5.26 -19.22
C ALA A 312 -25.15 5.89 -19.96
N ALA A 313 -24.13 5.12 -20.26
CA ALA A 313 -22.87 5.65 -20.75
C ALA A 313 -22.90 6.00 -22.26
N PRO A 314 -22.05 6.95 -22.68
CA PRO A 314 -21.67 7.09 -24.08
C PRO A 314 -21.17 5.74 -24.66
N VAL A 315 -21.32 5.59 -25.98
CA VAL A 315 -21.03 4.31 -26.67
C VAL A 315 -19.67 3.72 -26.30
N GLY A 316 -18.61 4.52 -26.29
CA GLY A 316 -17.28 4.04 -25.97
C GLY A 316 -17.13 3.49 -24.54
N LEU A 317 -17.77 4.13 -23.55
CA LEU A 317 -17.78 3.62 -22.18
C LEU A 317 -18.60 2.34 -22.04
N ARG A 318 -19.71 2.25 -22.79
CA ARG A 318 -20.52 1.04 -22.86
C ARG A 318 -19.72 -0.12 -23.40
N THR A 319 -19.03 0.04 -24.54
CA THR A 319 -18.18 -1.01 -25.14
C THR A 319 -17.09 -1.50 -24.18
N ALA A 320 -16.39 -0.58 -23.51
CA ALA A 320 -15.40 -0.94 -22.50
C ALA A 320 -16.01 -1.68 -21.29
N THR A 321 -17.24 -1.31 -20.89
CA THR A 321 -17.96 -1.99 -19.80
C THR A 321 -18.44 -3.38 -20.21
N GLU A 322 -18.96 -3.51 -21.43
CA GLU A 322 -19.38 -4.81 -21.99
C GLU A 322 -18.20 -5.79 -22.09
N ALA A 323 -17.03 -5.33 -22.58
CA ALA A 323 -15.81 -6.11 -22.61
C ALA A 323 -15.39 -6.59 -21.21
N LYS A 324 -15.43 -5.69 -20.21
CA LYS A 324 -15.19 -6.05 -18.81
C LYS A 324 -16.19 -7.07 -18.26
N MET A 325 -17.46 -6.99 -18.65
CA MET A 325 -18.49 -7.96 -18.25
C MET A 325 -18.32 -9.33 -18.90
N GLU A 326 -17.72 -9.40 -20.07
CA GLU A 326 -17.41 -10.64 -20.77
C GLU A 326 -16.13 -11.30 -20.28
N ASP A 327 -15.26 -10.58 -19.53
CA ASP A 327 -14.00 -11.11 -19.02
C ASP A 327 -14.21 -12.09 -17.83
N PRO A 328 -13.94 -13.40 -18.02
CA PRO A 328 -14.08 -14.37 -16.95
C PRO A 328 -13.09 -14.15 -15.79
N VAL A 329 -11.96 -13.50 -16.05
CA VAL A 329 -10.95 -13.19 -15.03
C VAL A 329 -11.46 -12.12 -14.09
N TYR A 330 -12.16 -11.11 -14.63
CA TYR A 330 -12.83 -10.09 -13.81
C TYR A 330 -13.84 -10.71 -12.84
N TRP A 331 -14.73 -11.56 -13.33
CA TRP A 331 -15.74 -12.22 -12.49
C TRP A 331 -15.13 -13.17 -11.48
N THR A 332 -14.03 -13.86 -11.83
CA THR A 332 -13.29 -14.70 -10.88
C THR A 332 -12.73 -13.84 -9.74
N ALA A 333 -12.11 -12.70 -10.04
CA ALA A 333 -11.61 -11.78 -9.01
C ALA A 333 -12.74 -11.25 -8.11
N ILE A 334 -13.85 -10.80 -8.69
CA ILE A 334 -15.03 -10.33 -7.94
C ILE A 334 -15.63 -11.46 -7.07
N GLY A 335 -15.73 -12.66 -7.60
CA GLY A 335 -16.21 -13.85 -6.85
C GLY A 335 -15.32 -14.18 -5.66
N LEU A 336 -14.02 -14.16 -5.83
CA LEU A 336 -13.04 -14.39 -4.76
C LEU A 336 -13.12 -13.30 -3.68
N VAL A 337 -13.21 -12.01 -4.07
CA VAL A 337 -13.39 -10.91 -3.10
C VAL A 337 -14.72 -11.06 -2.37
N THR A 338 -15.79 -11.41 -3.08
CA THR A 338 -17.11 -11.67 -2.46
C THR A 338 -17.03 -12.77 -1.41
N ALA A 339 -16.40 -13.91 -1.74
CA ALA A 339 -16.19 -14.99 -0.79
C ALA A 339 -15.35 -14.57 0.42
N ALA A 340 -14.31 -13.75 0.20
CA ALA A 340 -13.49 -13.21 1.28
C ALA A 340 -14.30 -12.28 2.20
N VAL A 341 -15.07 -11.35 1.64
CA VAL A 341 -15.94 -10.42 2.38
C VAL A 341 -17.00 -11.18 3.18
N LEU A 342 -17.63 -12.18 2.57
CA LEU A 342 -18.64 -13.02 3.26
C LEU A 342 -18.02 -13.79 4.44
N TYR A 343 -16.84 -14.39 4.25
CA TYR A 343 -16.15 -15.08 5.34
C TYR A 343 -15.73 -14.12 6.45
N LEU A 344 -15.12 -12.98 6.12
CA LEU A 344 -14.67 -11.99 7.10
C LEU A 344 -15.86 -11.33 7.82
N GLY A 345 -16.98 -11.16 7.16
CA GLY A 345 -18.24 -10.72 7.80
C GLY A 345 -18.83 -11.79 8.69
N ALA A 346 -18.89 -13.03 8.21
CA ALA A 346 -19.44 -14.16 8.97
C ALA A 346 -18.69 -14.44 10.27
N GLN A 347 -17.36 -14.36 10.28
CA GLN A 347 -16.55 -14.55 11.49
C GLN A 347 -16.79 -13.47 12.57
N THR A 348 -17.33 -12.31 12.16
CA THR A 348 -17.73 -11.24 13.08
C THR A 348 -18.99 -11.62 13.86
N ILE A 349 -19.89 -12.34 13.22
CA ILE A 349 -21.18 -12.79 13.80
C ILE A 349 -21.01 -14.14 14.50
N TRP A 350 -20.38 -15.09 13.83
CA TRP A 350 -20.16 -16.47 14.32
C TRP A 350 -18.71 -16.66 14.76
N HIS A 351 -18.43 -16.39 16.02
CA HIS A 351 -17.06 -16.44 16.58
C HIS A 351 -16.37 -17.80 16.41
N GLY A 352 -17.11 -18.90 16.27
CA GLY A 352 -16.56 -20.22 15.97
C GLY A 352 -15.84 -20.34 14.60
N LEU A 353 -16.13 -19.44 13.68
CA LEU A 353 -15.43 -19.35 12.39
C LEU A 353 -14.09 -18.63 12.48
N PHE A 354 -13.86 -17.87 13.56
CA PHE A 354 -12.66 -17.08 13.70
C PHE A 354 -11.39 -17.94 13.85
N SER A 355 -10.36 -17.57 13.15
CA SER A 355 -8.97 -18.01 13.36
C SER A 355 -8.05 -16.99 12.73
N VAL A 356 -7.01 -16.56 13.45
CA VAL A 356 -6.03 -15.60 12.92
C VAL A 356 -5.45 -16.06 11.60
N LYS A 357 -5.05 -17.32 11.49
CA LYS A 357 -4.49 -17.87 10.24
C LYS A 357 -5.48 -17.79 9.08
N ARG A 358 -6.76 -18.07 9.32
CA ARG A 358 -7.80 -17.97 8.30
C ARG A 358 -8.07 -16.52 7.90
N VAL A 359 -8.15 -15.60 8.86
CA VAL A 359 -8.31 -14.16 8.57
C VAL A 359 -7.18 -13.66 7.70
N VAL A 360 -5.93 -14.01 8.03
CA VAL A 360 -4.75 -13.62 7.24
C VAL A 360 -4.75 -14.24 5.84
N ALA A 361 -5.03 -15.53 5.74
CA ALA A 361 -5.11 -16.22 4.44
C ALA A 361 -6.19 -15.60 3.53
N VAL A 362 -7.35 -15.29 4.11
CA VAL A 362 -8.46 -14.66 3.37
C VAL A 362 -8.15 -13.20 3.03
N ALA A 363 -7.42 -12.47 3.88
CA ALA A 363 -7.02 -11.09 3.61
C ALA A 363 -6.06 -10.95 2.40
N ILE A 364 -5.34 -12.00 2.03
CA ILE A 364 -4.49 -12.02 0.83
C ILE A 364 -5.34 -11.85 -0.44
N ILE A 365 -6.54 -12.42 -0.46
CA ILE A 365 -7.42 -12.43 -1.63
C ILE A 365 -7.76 -11.00 -2.10
N PRO A 366 -8.36 -10.12 -1.28
CA PRO A 366 -8.68 -8.77 -1.72
C PRO A 366 -7.43 -7.93 -2.00
N VAL A 367 -6.29 -8.21 -1.35
CA VAL A 367 -5.02 -7.52 -1.65
C VAL A 367 -4.56 -7.82 -3.08
N LEU A 368 -4.58 -9.08 -3.49
CA LEU A 368 -4.21 -9.48 -4.86
C LEU A 368 -5.27 -9.05 -5.88
N ALA A 369 -6.54 -9.20 -5.56
CA ALA A 369 -7.64 -8.82 -6.44
C ALA A 369 -7.63 -7.31 -6.75
N THR A 370 -7.25 -6.48 -5.80
CA THR A 370 -7.13 -5.02 -6.01
C THR A 370 -5.94 -4.65 -6.89
N LEU A 371 -4.82 -5.36 -6.84
CA LEU A 371 -3.72 -5.20 -7.79
C LEU A 371 -4.18 -5.57 -9.21
N PHE A 372 -4.85 -6.70 -9.30
CA PHE A 372 -5.37 -7.21 -10.56
C PHE A 372 -6.39 -6.22 -11.17
N GLU A 373 -7.32 -5.72 -10.38
CA GLU A 373 -8.31 -4.73 -10.83
C GLU A 373 -7.63 -3.45 -11.35
N LYS A 374 -6.56 -2.97 -10.71
CA LYS A 374 -5.83 -1.80 -11.19
C LYS A 374 -5.08 -2.06 -12.50
N THR A 375 -4.53 -3.24 -12.66
CA THR A 375 -3.91 -3.65 -13.94
C THR A 375 -4.95 -3.74 -15.04
N LEU A 376 -6.07 -4.39 -14.75
CA LEU A 376 -7.17 -4.54 -15.71
C LEU A 376 -7.75 -3.19 -16.11
N PHE A 377 -7.97 -2.28 -15.16
CA PHE A 377 -8.42 -0.91 -15.44
C PHE A 377 -7.53 -0.19 -16.47
N ILE A 378 -6.21 -0.29 -16.33
CA ILE A 378 -5.26 0.32 -17.27
C ILE A 378 -5.34 -0.36 -18.65
N VAL A 379 -5.24 -1.68 -18.67
CA VAL A 379 -5.16 -2.46 -19.91
C VAL A 379 -6.45 -2.36 -20.72
N GLU A 380 -7.61 -2.54 -20.10
CA GLU A 380 -8.90 -2.45 -20.81
C GLU A 380 -9.17 -1.05 -21.36
N GLY A 381 -8.80 0.02 -20.62
CA GLY A 381 -8.90 1.36 -21.15
C GLY A 381 -8.07 1.58 -22.42
N LEU A 382 -6.88 0.95 -22.47
CA LEU A 382 -6.00 0.99 -23.65
C LEU A 382 -6.50 0.11 -24.80
N MET A 383 -7.17 -1.00 -24.49
CA MET A 383 -7.69 -1.93 -25.49
C MET A 383 -8.97 -1.44 -26.18
N HIS A 384 -9.68 -0.49 -25.57
CA HIS A 384 -10.94 0.03 -26.11
C HIS A 384 -10.90 1.56 -26.30
N PRO A 385 -10.01 2.09 -27.17
CA PRO A 385 -9.94 3.51 -27.47
C PRO A 385 -11.20 3.97 -28.22
N LEU A 386 -11.53 5.27 -28.12
CA LEU A 386 -12.69 5.85 -28.82
C LEU A 386 -12.55 5.76 -30.34
N PHE A 387 -11.33 5.87 -30.86
CA PHE A 387 -11.01 5.77 -32.27
C PHE A 387 -10.08 4.59 -32.49
N ASP A 388 -10.57 3.59 -33.19
CA ASP A 388 -9.79 2.44 -33.61
C ASP A 388 -8.94 2.82 -34.85
N ILE A 389 -7.77 3.43 -34.59
CA ILE A 389 -6.85 3.86 -35.67
C ILE A 389 -6.19 2.65 -36.33
N TYR A 390 -6.02 1.57 -35.58
CA TYR A 390 -5.40 0.35 -36.06
C TYR A 390 -6.37 -0.82 -35.92
N LYS A 391 -6.87 -1.36 -37.05
CA LYS A 391 -7.79 -2.50 -37.06
C LYS A 391 -7.24 -3.79 -36.40
N ALA A 392 -5.94 -3.83 -36.12
CA ALA A 392 -5.28 -4.94 -35.46
C ALA A 392 -5.24 -4.80 -33.92
N VAL A 393 -5.74 -3.71 -33.38
CA VAL A 393 -5.91 -3.46 -31.95
C VAL A 393 -7.41 -3.67 -31.65
N PRO A 394 -7.79 -4.34 -30.58
CA PRO A 394 -7.00 -4.68 -29.43
C PRO A 394 -6.20 -5.97 -29.60
N GLY A 395 -4.92 -5.92 -29.17
CA GLY A 395 -4.16 -7.10 -28.93
C GLY A 395 -4.59 -7.80 -27.63
N SER A 396 -3.78 -8.71 -27.16
CA SER A 396 -3.90 -9.32 -25.85
C SER A 396 -2.76 -8.85 -24.96
N TYR A 397 -3.03 -8.65 -23.68
CA TYR A 397 -2.00 -8.39 -22.70
C TYR A 397 -1.84 -9.54 -21.73
N PHE A 398 -0.61 -10.00 -21.56
CA PHE A 398 -0.25 -10.89 -20.49
C PHE A 398 1.10 -10.43 -19.91
N PRO A 399 1.21 -10.24 -18.58
CA PRO A 399 2.44 -9.76 -17.97
C PRO A 399 3.62 -10.66 -18.31
N SER A 400 4.72 -10.07 -18.78
CA SER A 400 5.96 -10.81 -19.05
C SER A 400 6.65 -11.24 -17.74
N TRP A 401 7.63 -12.15 -17.87
CA TRP A 401 8.44 -12.55 -16.71
C TRP A 401 9.20 -11.36 -16.09
N VAL A 402 9.54 -10.34 -16.88
CA VAL A 402 10.18 -9.11 -16.42
C VAL A 402 9.24 -8.30 -15.55
N GLU A 403 8.01 -8.15 -16.00
CA GLU A 403 6.96 -7.46 -15.22
C GLU A 403 6.59 -8.22 -13.95
N LEU A 404 6.45 -9.55 -14.01
CA LEU A 404 6.18 -10.38 -12.83
C LEU A 404 7.32 -10.30 -11.80
N SER A 405 8.58 -10.22 -12.28
CA SER A 405 9.73 -10.03 -11.39
C SER A 405 9.66 -8.72 -10.62
N SER A 406 9.11 -7.66 -11.22
CA SER A 406 8.95 -6.36 -10.55
C SER A 406 7.99 -6.41 -9.38
N ILE A 407 6.91 -7.20 -9.49
CA ILE A 407 5.97 -7.41 -8.37
C ILE A 407 6.66 -8.18 -7.23
N ALA A 408 7.38 -9.26 -7.56
CA ALA A 408 8.15 -10.01 -6.56
C ALA A 408 9.22 -9.13 -5.89
N GLY A 409 9.93 -8.30 -6.68
CA GLY A 409 10.91 -7.33 -6.20
C GLY A 409 10.30 -6.26 -5.29
N ALA A 410 9.14 -5.74 -5.63
CA ALA A 410 8.42 -4.75 -4.83
C ALA A 410 8.00 -5.32 -3.46
N VAL A 411 7.44 -6.52 -3.44
CA VAL A 411 7.11 -7.22 -2.18
C VAL A 411 8.39 -7.50 -1.38
N ALA A 412 9.47 -7.92 -2.03
CA ALA A 412 10.76 -8.13 -1.39
C ALA A 412 11.31 -6.84 -0.77
N MET A 413 11.19 -5.71 -1.45
CA MET A 413 11.61 -4.40 -0.92
C MET A 413 10.83 -4.00 0.33
N ILE A 414 9.51 -4.24 0.39
CA ILE A 414 8.71 -4.01 1.62
C ILE A 414 9.20 -4.91 2.75
N VAL A 415 9.45 -6.18 2.47
CA VAL A 415 9.95 -7.12 3.48
C VAL A 415 11.32 -6.68 4.00
N LEU A 416 12.23 -6.29 3.11
CA LEU A 416 13.56 -5.78 3.48
C LEU A 416 13.48 -4.44 4.23
N TRP A 417 12.59 -3.53 3.81
CA TRP A 417 12.31 -2.30 4.52
C TRP A 417 11.93 -2.57 5.98
N PHE A 418 10.91 -3.39 6.22
CA PHE A 418 10.52 -3.77 7.58
C PHE A 418 11.62 -4.53 8.34
N ALA A 419 12.36 -5.38 7.66
CA ALA A 419 13.46 -6.10 8.26
C ALA A 419 14.57 -5.17 8.75
N VAL A 420 14.94 -4.15 7.98
CA VAL A 420 15.95 -3.14 8.34
C VAL A 420 15.41 -2.24 9.45
N VAL A 421 14.24 -1.65 9.23
CA VAL A 421 13.65 -0.67 10.17
C VAL A 421 13.41 -1.29 11.54
N SER A 422 12.96 -2.55 11.60
CA SER A 422 12.77 -3.27 12.87
C SER A 422 14.05 -3.48 13.69
N LYS A 423 15.24 -3.28 13.09
CA LYS A 423 16.54 -3.32 13.78
C LYS A 423 16.99 -1.96 14.30
N VAL A 424 16.34 -0.88 13.85
CA VAL A 424 16.74 0.49 14.18
C VAL A 424 15.76 1.15 15.14
N ILE A 425 14.45 0.98 14.92
CA ILE A 425 13.41 1.64 15.71
C ILE A 425 12.36 0.66 16.24
N PRO A 426 11.67 0.98 17.34
CA PRO A 426 10.53 0.21 17.81
C PRO A 426 9.37 0.28 16.80
N ILE A 427 8.82 -0.89 16.46
CA ILE A 427 7.75 -1.04 15.45
C ILE A 427 6.35 -0.82 16.04
N ILE A 428 6.21 -0.96 17.35
CA ILE A 428 4.97 -0.71 18.11
C ILE A 428 5.22 0.48 19.04
N GLU A 429 4.26 1.35 19.17
CA GLU A 429 4.33 2.50 20.07
C GLU A 429 4.40 2.05 21.54
N ALA A 430 5.35 2.60 22.29
CA ALA A 430 5.55 2.24 23.68
C ALA A 430 4.46 2.85 24.57
N GLU A 431 3.99 4.05 24.25
CA GLU A 431 3.04 4.83 25.03
C GLU A 431 1.61 4.27 25.00
N ALA A 432 1.21 3.62 23.90
CA ALA A 432 -0.11 3.00 23.76
C ALA A 432 -0.51 2.05 24.90
N TRP A 433 0.43 1.77 25.83
CA TRP A 433 0.30 0.82 26.89
C TRP A 433 0.31 1.41 28.30
N HIS A 434 0.60 2.69 28.45
CA HIS A 434 0.56 3.34 29.78
C HIS A 434 -0.87 3.70 30.20
N GLU A 435 -1.73 4.02 29.25
CA GLU A 435 -3.13 4.36 29.51
C GLU A 435 -4.00 3.16 29.97
N GLU A 436 -3.60 1.90 29.67
CA GLU A 436 -4.34 0.70 30.15
C GLU A 436 -4.13 0.39 31.65
N LYS A 437 -3.20 1.06 32.34
CA LYS A 437 -2.92 0.83 33.77
C LYS A 437 -3.66 1.78 34.69
N GLU A 438 -4.31 2.81 34.16
CA GLU A 438 -5.04 3.81 34.96
C GLU A 438 -6.56 3.62 34.93
N GLU A 439 -7.07 2.60 34.21
CA GLU A 439 -8.45 2.09 34.31
C GLU A 439 -8.47 0.72 35.03
#